data_8d24642120ff99bc69403c55dcda626b
#
_entry.id   8d24642120ff99bc69403c55dcda626b
#
_cell.length_a   1.000
_cell.length_b   1.000
_cell.length_c   1.000
_cell.angle_alpha   90.00
_cell.angle_beta   90.00
_cell.angle_gamma   90.00
#
_symmetry.space_group_name_H-M   'P 1'
#
loop_
_entity.id
_entity.type
_entity.pdbx_description
1 polymer ?
#
loop_
_entity_poly.entity_id
_entity_poly.type
_entity_poly.pdbx_seq_one_letter_code
_entity_poly.pdbx_strand_id
1 'polypeptide(L)'
;LVGKGNDGKGTFQSLIMNLIGRENVASVKAEQFSERFSLSQVVGKTCIIGDDSQVSYLDNAGNYFSVVTGDPVPIEAKGKQPTLAVFNKLVIQSTNFLPKFRNKSNGTYRRLLIVPFNKSFTADNDNWKIKDDYIKRKDVLEYVLKIALSLNFEKFDEPKATQGLLDDFKISNDNVLAFVNDMFEEFVSDFLPSTFLSALYRAWCEDEGVKPFTKREFENKLPDHIKEKWIKTTQRPNSAGFNRAVDLHRANEMELFRRLFYWDDEKHKKVTKGYLRKKK
;
A
#
# COMPACT_ATOMS: atom_id res chain seq x y z
N LEU A 1 -2.35 11.13 5.59
CA LEU A 1 -3.65 11.78 5.39
C LEU A 1 -4.03 11.67 3.91
N VAL A 2 -5.20 11.17 3.58
CA VAL A 2 -5.63 10.94 2.20
C VAL A 2 -6.99 11.61 1.95
N GLY A 3 -7.11 12.34 0.82
CA GLY A 3 -8.37 12.97 0.42
C GLY A 3 -8.24 13.73 -0.90
N LYS A 4 -9.37 14.10 -1.49
CA LYS A 4 -9.45 14.57 -2.89
C LYS A 4 -9.10 16.07 -3.09
N GLY A 5 -8.65 16.76 -2.04
CA GLY A 5 -8.43 18.21 -2.04
C GLY A 5 -9.59 18.98 -1.39
N ASN A 6 -9.29 20.18 -0.91
CA ASN A 6 -10.24 21.03 -0.14
C ASN A 6 -10.99 20.27 0.95
N ASP A 7 -10.30 19.42 1.68
CA ASP A 7 -10.83 18.44 2.63
C ASP A 7 -10.35 18.66 4.06
N GLY A 8 -9.52 19.66 4.27
CA GLY A 8 -9.00 20.04 5.58
C GLY A 8 -7.67 19.37 5.98
N LYS A 9 -7.05 18.53 5.15
CA LYS A 9 -5.72 17.94 5.44
C LYS A 9 -4.68 19.01 5.81
N GLY A 10 -4.53 20.03 4.96
CA GLY A 10 -3.58 21.11 5.20
C GLY A 10 -3.92 21.96 6.43
N THR A 11 -5.19 22.11 6.78
CA THR A 11 -5.63 22.78 8.01
C THR A 11 -5.23 21.96 9.24
N PHE A 12 -5.43 20.64 9.19
CA PHE A 12 -5.02 19.73 10.25
C PHE A 12 -3.49 19.72 10.45
N GLN A 13 -2.72 19.66 9.36
CA GLN A 13 -1.25 19.77 9.45
C GLN A 13 -0.82 21.12 10.03
N SER A 14 -1.47 22.22 9.64
CA SER A 14 -1.19 23.56 10.17
C SER A 14 -1.52 23.66 11.68
N LEU A 15 -2.60 23.01 12.15
CA LEU A 15 -2.90 22.92 13.58
C LEU A 15 -1.77 22.23 14.36
N ILE A 16 -1.27 21.10 13.87
CA ILE A 16 -0.16 20.39 14.48
C ILE A 16 1.10 21.26 14.50
N MET A 17 1.43 21.89 13.37
CA MET A 17 2.57 22.81 13.30
C MET A 17 2.48 23.99 14.28
N ASN A 18 1.29 24.54 14.46
CA ASN A 18 1.07 25.64 15.42
C ASN A 18 1.16 25.14 16.85
N LEU A 19 0.70 23.91 17.14
CA LEU A 19 0.73 23.32 18.48
C LEU A 19 2.16 23.03 18.96
N ILE A 20 3.01 22.46 18.10
CA ILE A 20 4.37 22.04 18.46
C ILE A 20 5.45 23.09 18.16
N GLY A 21 5.09 24.18 17.49
CA GLY A 21 6.02 25.20 16.98
C GLY A 21 6.55 24.85 15.59
N ARG A 22 6.48 25.79 14.66
CA ARG A 22 6.93 25.58 13.27
C ARG A 22 8.41 25.28 13.17
N GLU A 23 9.20 25.86 14.05
CA GLU A 23 10.65 25.61 14.18
C GLU A 23 11.00 24.18 14.58
N ASN A 24 10.05 23.44 15.16
CA ASN A 24 10.21 22.03 15.56
C ASN A 24 9.74 21.04 14.47
N VAL A 25 9.32 21.54 13.33
CA VAL A 25 8.85 20.71 12.19
C VAL A 25 9.87 20.74 11.05
N ALA A 26 10.17 19.57 10.48
CA ALA A 26 10.84 19.45 9.20
C ALA A 26 9.80 19.26 8.08
N SER A 27 10.01 19.92 6.96
CA SER A 27 9.16 19.75 5.76
C SER A 27 9.86 18.81 4.78
N VAL A 28 9.49 17.51 4.80
CA VAL A 28 10.06 16.49 3.92
C VAL A 28 8.94 15.63 3.37
N LYS A 29 8.76 15.63 2.06
CA LYS A 29 7.81 14.76 1.36
C LYS A 29 8.34 13.33 1.29
N ALA A 30 7.46 12.34 1.14
CA ALA A 30 7.81 10.93 1.14
C ALA A 30 8.90 10.59 0.11
N GLU A 31 8.83 11.15 -1.10
CA GLU A 31 9.82 10.98 -2.16
C GLU A 31 11.20 11.56 -1.84
N GLN A 32 11.24 12.60 -1.01
CA GLN A 32 12.48 13.31 -0.66
C GLN A 32 13.33 12.59 0.39
N PHE A 33 12.82 11.55 1.05
CA PHE A 33 13.60 10.81 2.05
C PHE A 33 14.83 10.10 1.46
N SER A 34 14.84 9.83 0.18
CA SER A 34 15.99 9.26 -0.53
C SER A 34 16.89 10.30 -1.20
N GLU A 35 16.50 11.57 -1.19
CA GLU A 35 17.30 12.64 -1.76
C GLU A 35 18.49 12.99 -0.85
N ARG A 36 19.59 13.33 -1.50
CA ARG A 36 20.81 13.78 -0.81
C ARG A 36 20.52 15.04 0.01
N PHE A 37 21.01 15.10 1.23
CA PHE A 37 20.84 16.18 2.19
C PHE A 37 19.44 16.38 2.81
N SER A 38 18.40 15.77 2.28
CA SER A 38 17.03 15.98 2.78
C SER A 38 16.87 15.64 4.25
N LEU A 39 17.49 14.54 4.71
CA LEU A 39 17.38 14.12 6.11
C LEU A 39 18.20 14.99 7.09
N SER A 40 19.15 15.79 6.61
CA SER A 40 19.91 16.70 7.47
C SER A 40 19.03 17.77 8.14
N GLN A 41 17.95 18.19 7.48
CA GLN A 41 16.98 19.16 8.02
C GLN A 41 16.06 18.58 9.11
N VAL A 42 16.05 17.26 9.27
CA VAL A 42 15.25 16.57 10.31
C VAL A 42 15.95 16.56 11.66
N VAL A 43 17.26 16.77 11.68
CA VAL A 43 18.05 16.80 12.92
C VAL A 43 17.54 17.91 13.84
N GLY A 44 17.27 17.56 15.09
CA GLY A 44 16.74 18.51 16.09
C GLY A 44 15.24 18.82 15.98
N LYS A 45 14.53 18.24 15.00
CA LYS A 45 13.08 18.44 14.85
C LYS A 45 12.30 17.40 15.62
N THR A 46 11.05 17.70 15.93
CA THR A 46 10.11 16.81 16.66
C THR A 46 9.23 16.01 15.71
N CYS A 47 8.83 16.63 14.59
CA CYS A 47 7.90 16.06 13.62
C CYS A 47 8.38 16.31 12.19
N ILE A 48 8.02 15.40 11.29
CA ILE A 48 8.22 15.53 9.85
C ILE A 48 6.85 15.63 9.19
N ILE A 49 6.61 16.71 8.48
CA ILE A 49 5.35 16.91 7.74
C ILE A 49 5.68 17.09 6.26
N GLY A 50 5.14 16.21 5.42
CA GLY A 50 5.14 16.36 3.96
C GLY A 50 3.75 16.69 3.47
N ASP A 51 3.62 17.73 2.68
CA ASP A 51 2.36 18.17 2.10
C ASP A 51 2.34 17.95 0.61
N ASP A 52 1.17 17.58 0.10
CA ASP A 52 0.87 17.44 -1.32
C ASP A 52 1.92 16.61 -2.10
N SER A 53 2.17 15.37 -1.63
CA SER A 53 2.94 14.41 -2.40
C SER A 53 2.16 14.01 -3.64
N GLN A 54 2.73 14.29 -4.81
CA GLN A 54 2.13 13.98 -6.12
C GLN A 54 2.72 12.73 -6.77
N VAL A 55 3.63 12.05 -6.08
CA VAL A 55 4.32 10.89 -6.62
C VAL A 55 3.40 9.68 -6.62
N SER A 56 3.15 9.17 -7.80
CA SER A 56 2.34 7.95 -7.98
C SER A 56 3.08 6.66 -7.57
N TYR A 57 4.42 6.71 -7.47
CA TYR A 57 5.24 5.54 -7.19
C TYR A 57 6.50 5.90 -6.37
N LEU A 58 6.72 5.21 -5.26
CA LEU A 58 7.91 5.32 -4.42
C LEU A 58 8.84 4.13 -4.68
N ASP A 59 9.85 4.35 -5.51
CA ASP A 59 10.83 3.32 -5.88
C ASP A 59 11.77 2.98 -4.71
N ASN A 60 12.28 4.00 -4.03
CA ASN A 60 13.19 3.86 -2.89
C ASN A 60 12.58 4.45 -1.62
N ALA A 61 11.80 3.64 -0.91
CA ALA A 61 11.21 4.01 0.37
C ALA A 61 12.03 3.54 1.60
N GLY A 62 13.26 3.05 1.39
CA GLY A 62 14.10 2.51 2.47
C GLY A 62 14.29 3.50 3.62
N ASN A 63 14.83 4.67 3.34
CA ASN A 63 15.06 5.71 4.35
C ASN A 63 13.75 6.20 4.99
N TYR A 64 12.67 6.30 4.21
CA TYR A 64 11.34 6.65 4.73
C TYR A 64 10.91 5.66 5.82
N PHE A 65 10.98 4.36 5.54
CA PHE A 65 10.60 3.34 6.51
C PHE A 65 11.56 3.25 7.69
N SER A 66 12.86 3.45 7.48
CA SER A 66 13.84 3.47 8.57
C SER A 66 13.60 4.63 9.53
N VAL A 67 13.25 5.81 9.01
CA VAL A 67 12.87 6.95 9.86
C VAL A 67 11.59 6.67 10.66
N VAL A 68 10.60 6.03 10.04
CA VAL A 68 9.32 5.67 10.70
C VAL A 68 9.52 4.62 11.80
N THR A 69 10.46 3.69 11.61
CA THR A 69 10.73 2.60 12.57
C THR A 69 11.82 2.94 13.60
N GLY A 70 12.50 4.07 13.44
CA GLY A 70 13.63 4.42 14.31
C GLY A 70 14.90 3.63 14.01
N ASP A 71 15.04 3.10 12.80
CA ASP A 71 16.29 2.46 12.38
C ASP A 71 17.34 3.50 11.98
N PRO A 72 18.65 3.19 12.12
CA PRO A 72 19.71 4.10 11.70
C PRO A 72 19.64 4.41 10.20
N VAL A 73 19.74 5.69 9.86
CA VAL A 73 19.80 6.15 8.46
C VAL A 73 21.03 7.02 8.23
N PRO A 74 21.68 6.93 7.07
CA PRO A 74 22.76 7.83 6.72
C PRO A 74 22.20 9.25 6.49
N ILE A 75 22.83 10.23 7.10
CA ILE A 75 22.59 11.64 6.86
C ILE A 75 23.82 12.31 6.28
N GLU A 76 23.61 13.14 5.29
CA GLU A 76 24.65 13.96 4.70
C GLU A 76 24.27 15.43 4.87
N ALA A 77 25.23 16.24 5.31
CA ALA A 77 25.12 17.69 5.33
C ALA A 77 26.24 18.29 4.50
N LYS A 78 25.94 19.40 3.83
CA LYS A 78 26.93 20.07 2.96
C LYS A 78 28.19 20.44 3.74
N GLY A 79 29.35 19.99 3.27
CA GLY A 79 30.64 20.27 3.90
C GLY A 79 30.93 19.45 5.17
N LYS A 80 30.14 18.43 5.49
CA LYS A 80 30.38 17.54 6.63
C LYS A 80 30.51 16.09 6.15
N GLN A 81 31.24 15.29 6.92
CA GLN A 81 31.30 13.85 6.68
C GLN A 81 29.92 13.22 6.93
N PRO A 82 29.53 12.22 6.11
CA PRO A 82 28.31 11.46 6.35
C PRO A 82 28.32 10.84 7.75
N THR A 83 27.18 10.89 8.43
CA THR A 83 26.99 10.30 9.76
C THR A 83 25.72 9.46 9.78
N LEU A 84 25.59 8.56 10.76
CA LEU A 84 24.34 7.85 11.01
C LEU A 84 23.52 8.61 12.04
N ALA A 85 22.22 8.70 11.80
CA ALA A 85 21.26 9.23 12.75
C ALA A 85 20.11 8.26 12.96
N VAL A 86 19.58 8.23 14.17
CA VAL A 86 18.33 7.53 14.51
C VAL A 86 17.27 8.60 14.73
N PHE A 87 16.18 8.49 13.98
CA PHE A 87 15.05 9.39 14.09
C PHE A 87 13.88 8.66 14.75
N ASN A 88 13.45 9.14 15.91
CA ASN A 88 12.21 8.70 16.55
C ASN A 88 11.20 9.85 16.45
N LYS A 89 10.58 10.00 15.29
CA LYS A 89 9.78 11.17 14.94
C LYS A 89 8.42 10.77 14.41
N LEU A 90 7.42 11.57 14.71
CA LEU A 90 6.13 11.48 14.03
C LEU A 90 6.30 11.92 12.57
N VAL A 91 5.87 11.07 11.64
CA VAL A 91 5.90 11.37 10.20
C VAL A 91 4.46 11.48 9.70
N ILE A 92 4.06 12.65 9.25
CA ILE A 92 2.75 12.91 8.66
C ILE A 92 2.94 13.29 7.19
N GLN A 93 2.27 12.56 6.31
CA GLN A 93 2.26 12.86 4.88
C GLN A 93 0.82 13.12 4.43
N SER A 94 0.60 14.12 3.60
CA SER A 94 -0.69 14.31 2.94
C SER A 94 -0.58 14.10 1.44
N THR A 95 -1.62 13.50 0.87
CA THR A 95 -1.68 13.19 -0.56
C THR A 95 -3.14 13.10 -1.02
N ASN A 96 -3.37 13.29 -2.31
CA ASN A 96 -4.69 13.05 -2.91
C ASN A 96 -4.90 11.57 -3.24
N PHE A 97 -3.83 10.81 -3.43
CA PHE A 97 -3.86 9.37 -3.66
C PHE A 97 -2.62 8.72 -3.05
N LEU A 98 -2.76 7.48 -2.58
CA LEU A 98 -1.64 6.76 -1.97
C LEU A 98 -0.63 6.34 -3.06
N PRO A 99 0.67 6.67 -2.88
CA PRO A 99 1.70 6.24 -3.82
C PRO A 99 1.89 4.74 -3.76
N LYS A 100 2.06 4.09 -4.92
CA LYS A 100 2.44 2.68 -4.97
C LYS A 100 3.87 2.51 -4.48
N PHE A 101 4.11 1.49 -3.66
CA PHE A 101 5.46 1.15 -3.19
C PHE A 101 6.05 0.01 -4.01
N ARG A 102 7.35 0.09 -4.30
CA ARG A 102 8.07 -1.02 -4.91
C ARG A 102 8.07 -2.26 -4.01
N ASN A 103 8.36 -2.06 -2.74
CA ASN A 103 8.29 -3.14 -1.75
C ASN A 103 6.85 -3.30 -1.23
N LYS A 104 6.24 -4.42 -1.57
CA LYS A 104 4.83 -4.76 -1.27
C LYS A 104 4.72 -5.78 -0.12
N SER A 105 5.67 -5.75 0.82
CA SER A 105 5.66 -6.66 1.96
C SER A 105 4.68 -6.20 3.05
N ASN A 106 4.21 -7.15 3.86
CA ASN A 106 3.44 -6.83 5.07
C ASN A 106 4.18 -5.87 6.00
N GLY A 107 5.53 -5.88 5.97
CA GLY A 107 6.36 -4.93 6.67
C GLY A 107 6.15 -3.48 6.25
N THR A 108 5.85 -3.22 4.97
CA THR A 108 5.49 -1.90 4.45
C THR A 108 4.15 -1.45 5.02
N TYR A 109 3.13 -2.29 4.90
CA TYR A 109 1.76 -1.93 5.25
C TYR A 109 1.54 -1.69 6.74
N ARG A 110 2.18 -2.47 7.62
CA ARG A 110 2.07 -2.30 9.08
C ARG A 110 2.64 -0.97 9.62
N ARG A 111 3.39 -0.24 8.79
CA ARG A 111 3.98 1.06 9.12
C ARG A 111 3.12 2.24 8.69
N LEU A 112 2.00 1.96 8.04
CA LEU A 112 1.12 2.97 7.47
C LEU A 112 -0.17 3.05 8.29
N LEU A 113 -0.47 4.21 8.84
CA LEU A 113 -1.79 4.56 9.35
C LEU A 113 -2.44 5.51 8.35
N ILE A 114 -3.46 5.02 7.64
CA ILE A 114 -4.15 5.80 6.61
C ILE A 114 -5.36 6.47 7.24
N VAL A 115 -5.34 7.79 7.26
CA VAL A 115 -6.45 8.60 7.80
C VAL A 115 -7.18 9.27 6.66
N PRO A 116 -8.45 8.88 6.38
CA PRO A 116 -9.22 9.47 5.29
C PRO A 116 -9.78 10.83 5.66
N PHE A 117 -9.71 11.76 4.72
CA PHE A 117 -10.37 13.05 4.74
C PHE A 117 -11.45 13.05 3.67
N ASN A 118 -12.66 12.61 4.04
CA ASN A 118 -13.76 12.35 3.10
C ASN A 118 -14.69 13.54 2.87
N LYS A 119 -14.49 14.63 3.61
CA LYS A 119 -15.26 15.88 3.43
C LYS A 119 -14.62 16.71 2.33
N SER A 120 -15.44 17.36 1.52
CA SER A 120 -14.99 18.37 0.56
C SER A 120 -15.64 19.69 0.92
N PHE A 121 -14.84 20.75 0.96
CA PHE A 121 -15.29 22.10 1.23
C PHE A 121 -15.36 22.88 -0.08
N THR A 122 -16.48 23.59 -0.29
CA THR A 122 -16.72 24.45 -1.44
C THR A 122 -16.80 25.90 -0.96
N ALA A 123 -16.82 26.85 -1.89
CA ALA A 123 -16.95 28.27 -1.54
C ALA A 123 -18.11 28.58 -0.61
N ASP A 124 -19.21 27.79 -0.70
CA ASP A 124 -20.42 28.00 0.10
C ASP A 124 -20.31 27.48 1.55
N ASN A 125 -19.42 26.52 1.80
CA ASN A 125 -19.26 25.86 3.11
C ASN A 125 -17.84 25.92 3.68
N ASP A 126 -16.90 26.59 2.98
CA ASP A 126 -15.56 26.82 3.48
C ASP A 126 -15.52 27.97 4.48
N ASN A 127 -14.87 27.75 5.60
CA ASN A 127 -14.59 28.79 6.59
C ASN A 127 -13.08 29.01 6.69
N TRP A 128 -12.56 29.89 5.81
CA TRP A 128 -11.15 30.26 5.75
C TRP A 128 -10.59 30.76 7.11
N LYS A 129 -11.42 31.35 7.98
CA LYS A 129 -11.02 31.80 9.32
C LYS A 129 -10.51 30.67 10.19
N ILE A 130 -10.92 29.42 9.93
CA ILE A 130 -10.41 28.27 10.69
C ILE A 130 -8.89 28.16 10.53
N LYS A 131 -8.40 28.20 9.30
CA LYS A 131 -6.96 28.06 9.00
C LYS A 131 -6.18 29.34 9.32
N ASP A 132 -6.76 30.51 9.04
CA ASP A 132 -6.02 31.76 9.11
C ASP A 132 -6.04 32.43 10.49
N ASP A 133 -7.04 32.13 11.32
CA ASP A 133 -7.20 32.68 12.66
C ASP A 133 -7.35 31.59 13.72
N TYR A 134 -8.45 30.83 13.68
CA TYR A 134 -8.89 29.98 14.80
C TYR A 134 -7.82 29.00 15.28
N ILE A 135 -7.16 28.25 14.39
CA ILE A 135 -6.12 27.26 14.77
C ILE A 135 -4.78 27.89 15.20
N LYS A 136 -4.66 29.20 15.18
CA LYS A 136 -3.48 29.94 15.70
C LYS A 136 -3.71 30.51 17.08
N ARG A 137 -4.93 30.53 17.55
CA ARG A 137 -5.31 31.12 18.83
C ARG A 137 -4.79 30.28 19.99
N LYS A 138 -4.21 30.94 20.98
CA LYS A 138 -3.60 30.31 22.15
C LYS A 138 -4.61 29.43 22.92
N ASP A 139 -5.81 29.95 23.17
CA ASP A 139 -6.88 29.23 23.87
C ASP A 139 -7.27 27.92 23.16
N VAL A 140 -7.31 27.93 21.82
CA VAL A 140 -7.59 26.75 21.01
C VAL A 140 -6.45 25.73 21.09
N LEU A 141 -5.20 26.18 20.96
CA LEU A 141 -4.01 25.32 21.04
C LEU A 141 -3.88 24.70 22.43
N GLU A 142 -4.12 25.46 23.51
CA GLU A 142 -4.11 24.96 24.89
C GLU A 142 -5.20 23.91 25.10
N TYR A 143 -6.39 24.12 24.51
CA TYR A 143 -7.47 23.14 24.60
C TYR A 143 -7.12 21.84 23.86
N VAL A 144 -6.58 21.93 22.65
CA VAL A 144 -6.14 20.76 21.88
C VAL A 144 -5.03 20.00 22.63
N LEU A 145 -4.07 20.72 23.20
CA LEU A 145 -3.01 20.13 24.03
C LEU A 145 -3.59 19.41 25.25
N LYS A 146 -4.53 20.03 25.94
CA LYS A 146 -5.22 19.41 27.09
C LYS A 146 -5.89 18.10 26.70
N ILE A 147 -6.60 18.06 25.55
CA ILE A 147 -7.18 16.82 25.03
C ILE A 147 -6.08 15.78 24.77
N ALA A 148 -5.03 16.17 24.05
CA ALA A 148 -3.93 15.25 23.71
C ALA A 148 -3.28 14.65 24.95
N LEU A 149 -3.04 15.45 26.00
CA LEU A 149 -2.46 15.00 27.25
C LEU A 149 -3.41 14.14 28.12
N SER A 150 -4.71 14.21 27.88
CA SER A 150 -5.70 13.38 28.56
C SER A 150 -5.87 12.00 27.94
N LEU A 151 -5.35 11.78 26.72
CA LEU A 151 -5.42 10.50 26.06
C LEU A 151 -4.49 9.49 26.75
N ASN A 152 -5.04 8.32 27.03
CA ASN A 152 -4.31 7.20 27.60
C ASN A 152 -4.56 5.97 26.74
N PHE A 153 -3.58 5.57 25.94
CA PHE A 153 -3.65 4.38 25.08
C PHE A 153 -2.25 3.78 24.89
N GLU A 154 -2.18 2.47 24.78
CA GLU A 154 -0.95 1.74 24.49
C GLU A 154 -0.75 1.51 23.00
N LYS A 155 -1.85 1.43 22.24
CA LYS A 155 -1.86 1.21 20.79
C LYS A 155 -2.90 2.11 20.14
N PHE A 156 -2.65 2.44 18.88
CA PHE A 156 -3.66 3.09 18.06
C PHE A 156 -4.82 2.14 17.78
N ASP A 157 -6.03 2.61 17.98
CA ASP A 157 -7.21 1.94 17.42
C ASP A 157 -7.17 2.09 15.90
N GLU A 158 -7.48 1.00 15.20
CA GLU A 158 -7.59 1.02 13.74
C GLU A 158 -9.08 1.03 13.35
N PRO A 159 -9.69 2.20 13.11
CA PRO A 159 -11.08 2.29 12.69
C PRO A 159 -11.34 1.51 11.41
N LYS A 160 -12.56 0.96 11.25
CA LYS A 160 -12.93 0.20 10.04
C LYS A 160 -12.66 0.96 8.74
N ALA A 161 -12.86 2.28 8.74
CA ALA A 161 -12.57 3.13 7.58
C ALA A 161 -11.08 3.16 7.22
N THR A 162 -10.19 3.17 8.21
CA THR A 162 -8.73 3.08 8.01
C THR A 162 -8.32 1.70 7.51
N GLN A 163 -8.88 0.64 8.08
CA GLN A 163 -8.62 -0.75 7.67
C GLN A 163 -9.07 -0.98 6.22
N GLY A 164 -10.31 -0.56 5.87
CA GLY A 164 -10.82 -0.68 4.51
C GLY A 164 -9.91 0.01 3.48
N LEU A 165 -9.49 1.24 3.73
CA LEU A 165 -8.56 1.94 2.85
C LEU A 165 -7.18 1.27 2.75
N LEU A 166 -6.68 0.71 3.83
CA LEU A 166 -5.43 -0.03 3.81
C LEU A 166 -5.55 -1.31 2.99
N ASP A 167 -6.70 -2.00 3.07
CA ASP A 167 -6.94 -3.21 2.29
C ASP A 167 -7.14 -2.89 0.80
N ASP A 168 -7.90 -1.87 0.46
CA ASP A 168 -8.00 -1.35 -0.91
C ASP A 168 -6.63 -0.96 -1.47
N PHE A 169 -5.80 -0.33 -0.63
CA PHE A 169 -4.44 0.03 -1.01
C PHE A 169 -3.55 -1.19 -1.26
N LYS A 170 -3.62 -2.23 -0.42
CA LYS A 170 -2.89 -3.50 -0.64
C LYS A 170 -3.29 -4.12 -1.98
N ILE A 171 -4.60 -4.19 -2.25
CA ILE A 171 -5.14 -4.73 -3.50
C ILE A 171 -4.63 -3.92 -4.70
N SER A 172 -4.79 -2.61 -4.69
CA SER A 172 -4.35 -1.73 -5.78
C SER A 172 -2.82 -1.72 -5.98
N ASN A 173 -2.07 -2.01 -4.94
CA ASN A 173 -0.60 -2.06 -4.97
C ASN A 173 -0.05 -3.44 -5.34
N ASP A 174 -0.82 -4.51 -5.21
CA ASP A 174 -0.42 -5.89 -5.55
C ASP A 174 -1.43 -6.55 -6.50
N ASN A 175 -1.12 -6.53 -7.80
CA ASN A 175 -1.96 -7.11 -8.84
C ASN A 175 -2.08 -8.65 -8.77
N VAL A 176 -1.22 -9.35 -8.02
CA VAL A 176 -1.43 -10.79 -7.72
C VAL A 176 -2.54 -10.95 -6.68
N LEU A 177 -2.55 -10.13 -5.65
CA LEU A 177 -3.63 -10.12 -4.66
C LEU A 177 -4.96 -9.70 -5.30
N ALA A 178 -4.95 -8.68 -6.16
CA ALA A 178 -6.13 -8.25 -6.91
C ALA A 178 -6.68 -9.40 -7.77
N PHE A 179 -5.83 -10.06 -8.55
CA PHE A 179 -6.18 -11.24 -9.34
C PHE A 179 -6.75 -12.38 -8.49
N VAL A 180 -6.17 -12.64 -7.32
CA VAL A 180 -6.68 -13.68 -6.39
C VAL A 180 -8.07 -13.34 -5.89
N ASN A 181 -8.30 -12.08 -5.48
CA ASN A 181 -9.61 -11.66 -4.98
C ASN A 181 -10.70 -11.71 -6.06
N ASP A 182 -10.34 -11.41 -7.29
CA ASP A 182 -11.27 -11.39 -8.42
C ASP A 182 -11.59 -12.79 -8.94
N MET A 183 -10.58 -13.65 -9.07
CA MET A 183 -10.71 -14.90 -9.80
C MET A 183 -10.87 -16.16 -8.95
N PHE A 184 -10.29 -16.20 -7.73
CA PHE A 184 -10.14 -17.48 -7.02
C PHE A 184 -11.41 -18.00 -6.37
N GLU A 185 -12.37 -17.15 -6.04
CA GLU A 185 -13.67 -17.58 -5.49
C GLU A 185 -14.53 -18.26 -6.55
N GLU A 186 -14.26 -18.01 -7.82
CA GLU A 186 -15.05 -18.49 -8.95
C GLU A 186 -14.57 -19.82 -9.53
N PHE A 187 -13.34 -20.28 -9.17
CA PHE A 187 -12.86 -21.57 -9.61
C PHE A 187 -13.68 -22.73 -9.03
N VAL A 188 -14.13 -23.63 -9.91
CA VAL A 188 -14.84 -24.85 -9.53
C VAL A 188 -13.87 -26.03 -9.36
N SER A 189 -12.69 -25.94 -9.98
CA SER A 189 -11.67 -27.00 -9.91
C SER A 189 -11.10 -27.19 -8.51
N ASP A 190 -10.80 -28.45 -8.17
CA ASP A 190 -10.02 -28.77 -6.98
C ASP A 190 -8.52 -28.65 -7.21
N PHE A 191 -8.06 -28.72 -8.45
CA PHE A 191 -6.67 -28.56 -8.83
C PHE A 191 -6.51 -27.54 -9.96
N LEU A 192 -5.62 -26.58 -9.79
CA LEU A 192 -5.33 -25.54 -10.79
C LEU A 192 -3.86 -25.67 -11.24
N PRO A 193 -3.59 -26.02 -12.52
CA PRO A 193 -2.22 -26.09 -13.03
C PRO A 193 -1.52 -24.72 -13.00
N SER A 194 -0.26 -24.69 -12.61
CA SER A 194 0.51 -23.41 -12.57
C SER A 194 0.64 -22.75 -13.93
N THR A 195 0.68 -23.52 -15.01
CA THR A 195 0.70 -22.99 -16.39
C THR A 195 -0.59 -22.29 -16.75
N PHE A 196 -1.74 -22.88 -16.38
CA PHE A 196 -3.06 -22.28 -16.53
C PHE A 196 -3.15 -20.96 -15.76
N LEU A 197 -2.83 -20.98 -14.47
CA LEU A 197 -2.88 -19.78 -13.63
C LEU A 197 -1.96 -18.66 -14.12
N SER A 198 -0.75 -18.99 -14.59
CA SER A 198 0.17 -17.97 -15.09
C SER A 198 -0.32 -17.32 -16.39
N ALA A 199 -0.97 -18.08 -17.26
CA ALA A 199 -1.55 -17.54 -18.50
C ALA A 199 -2.80 -16.69 -18.19
N LEU A 200 -3.65 -17.17 -17.29
CA LEU A 200 -4.87 -16.46 -16.87
C LEU A 200 -4.52 -15.13 -16.18
N TYR A 201 -3.53 -15.14 -15.29
CA TYR A 201 -3.06 -13.91 -14.64
C TYR A 201 -2.58 -12.86 -15.66
N ARG A 202 -1.85 -13.28 -16.70
CA ARG A 202 -1.38 -12.35 -17.73
C ARG A 202 -2.52 -11.77 -18.54
N ALA A 203 -3.50 -12.61 -18.90
CA ALA A 203 -4.68 -12.16 -19.62
C ALA A 203 -5.53 -11.20 -18.78
N TRP A 204 -5.75 -11.54 -17.52
CA TRP A 204 -6.43 -10.68 -16.57
C TRP A 204 -5.72 -9.33 -16.41
N CYS A 205 -4.38 -9.30 -16.32
CA CYS A 205 -3.63 -8.05 -16.23
C CYS A 205 -3.81 -7.17 -17.48
N GLU A 206 -3.93 -7.76 -18.67
CA GLU A 206 -4.19 -7.02 -19.92
C GLU A 206 -5.59 -6.42 -19.90
N ASP A 207 -6.60 -7.19 -19.52
CA ASP A 207 -7.99 -6.74 -19.44
C ASP A 207 -8.14 -5.60 -18.41
N GLU A 208 -7.44 -5.70 -17.28
CA GLU A 208 -7.42 -4.66 -16.23
C GLU A 208 -6.49 -3.48 -16.54
N GLY A 209 -5.74 -3.51 -17.64
CA GLY A 209 -4.81 -2.47 -18.01
C GLY A 209 -3.62 -2.32 -17.03
N VAL A 210 -3.26 -3.37 -16.31
CA VAL A 210 -2.15 -3.37 -15.34
C VAL A 210 -0.96 -4.17 -15.85
N LYS A 211 0.26 -3.70 -15.53
CA LYS A 211 1.48 -4.39 -15.95
C LYS A 211 1.66 -5.71 -15.17
N PRO A 212 1.73 -6.87 -15.86
CA PRO A 212 1.92 -8.14 -15.20
C PRO A 212 3.34 -8.26 -14.60
N PHE A 213 3.47 -8.99 -13.51
CA PHE A 213 4.75 -9.50 -13.04
C PHE A 213 5.29 -10.56 -14.00
N THR A 214 6.59 -10.80 -13.94
CA THR A 214 7.17 -11.95 -14.62
C THR A 214 6.56 -13.25 -14.10
N LYS A 215 6.57 -14.30 -14.90
CA LYS A 215 6.07 -15.63 -14.48
C LYS A 215 6.69 -16.08 -13.15
N ARG A 216 7.98 -15.87 -12.97
CA ARG A 216 8.71 -16.25 -11.76
C ARG A 216 8.24 -15.45 -10.54
N GLU A 217 8.05 -14.16 -10.69
CA GLU A 217 7.55 -13.29 -9.61
C GLU A 217 6.11 -13.66 -9.22
N PHE A 218 5.25 -13.90 -10.21
CA PHE A 218 3.88 -14.37 -9.98
C PHE A 218 3.87 -15.70 -9.20
N GLU A 219 4.62 -16.72 -9.67
CA GLU A 219 4.70 -18.02 -9.03
C GLU A 219 5.29 -17.97 -7.61
N ASN A 220 6.12 -16.97 -7.30
CA ASN A 220 6.66 -16.75 -5.96
C ASN A 220 5.67 -16.04 -5.04
N LYS A 221 4.85 -15.13 -5.55
CA LYS A 221 3.89 -14.32 -4.76
C LYS A 221 2.58 -15.04 -4.51
N LEU A 222 2.07 -15.74 -5.52
CA LEU A 222 0.77 -16.40 -5.49
C LEU A 222 0.55 -17.27 -4.23
N PRO A 223 1.50 -18.11 -3.79
CA PRO A 223 1.31 -18.94 -2.60
C PRO A 223 0.97 -18.16 -1.33
N ASP A 224 1.53 -16.99 -1.15
CA ASP A 224 1.29 -16.17 0.05
C ASP A 224 -0.16 -15.69 0.15
N HIS A 225 -0.82 -15.48 -0.99
CA HIS A 225 -2.19 -15.00 -1.06
C HIS A 225 -3.24 -16.11 -1.00
N ILE A 226 -2.88 -17.36 -1.36
CA ILE A 226 -3.84 -18.47 -1.46
C ILE A 226 -3.61 -19.59 -0.42
N LYS A 227 -2.57 -19.49 0.41
CA LYS A 227 -2.12 -20.54 1.35
C LYS A 227 -3.19 -21.03 2.34
N GLU A 228 -4.21 -20.24 2.62
CA GLU A 228 -5.29 -20.65 3.51
C GLU A 228 -6.18 -21.71 2.86
N LYS A 229 -6.51 -21.57 1.59
CA LYS A 229 -7.44 -22.43 0.86
C LYS A 229 -6.75 -23.40 -0.11
N TRP A 230 -5.51 -23.16 -0.48
CA TRP A 230 -4.79 -23.91 -1.51
C TRP A 230 -3.39 -24.32 -1.07
N ILE A 231 -2.94 -25.49 -1.55
CA ILE A 231 -1.59 -25.99 -1.30
C ILE A 231 -0.87 -26.28 -2.61
N LYS A 232 0.38 -25.81 -2.72
CA LYS A 232 1.23 -26.10 -3.89
C LYS A 232 1.61 -27.58 -3.91
N THR A 233 1.38 -28.22 -5.04
CA THR A 233 1.60 -29.65 -5.21
C THR A 233 1.93 -30.00 -6.66
N THR A 234 2.16 -31.27 -6.93
CA THR A 234 2.41 -31.80 -8.26
C THR A 234 1.45 -32.98 -8.48
N GLN A 235 0.52 -32.83 -9.42
CA GLN A 235 -0.55 -33.79 -9.67
C GLN A 235 -0.80 -33.97 -11.17
N ARG A 236 -1.60 -34.97 -11.52
CA ARG A 236 -2.16 -35.08 -12.87
C ARG A 236 -3.47 -34.29 -12.90
N PRO A 237 -3.61 -33.26 -13.76
CA PRO A 237 -4.77 -32.37 -13.74
C PRO A 237 -6.11 -33.11 -13.82
N ASN A 238 -6.23 -34.07 -14.74
CA ASN A 238 -7.48 -34.82 -14.96
C ASN A 238 -7.90 -35.67 -13.76
N SER A 239 -6.95 -36.23 -13.00
CA SER A 239 -7.24 -37.06 -11.81
C SER A 239 -7.32 -36.24 -10.52
N ALA A 240 -6.82 -35.00 -10.53
CA ALA A 240 -6.81 -34.10 -9.37
C ALA A 240 -7.99 -33.11 -9.35
N GLY A 241 -8.95 -33.24 -10.26
CA GLY A 241 -10.18 -32.42 -10.28
C GLY A 241 -10.05 -31.08 -10.99
N PHE A 242 -9.24 -30.98 -12.06
CA PHE A 242 -9.26 -29.80 -12.93
C PHE A 242 -10.48 -29.86 -13.86
N ASN A 243 -11.42 -28.96 -13.65
CA ASN A 243 -12.66 -28.88 -14.41
C ASN A 243 -12.49 -27.99 -15.65
N ARG A 244 -12.11 -28.62 -16.76
CA ARG A 244 -11.93 -27.94 -18.06
C ARG A 244 -13.22 -27.33 -18.63
N ALA A 245 -14.34 -27.98 -18.41
CA ALA A 245 -15.62 -27.53 -18.97
C ALA A 245 -16.06 -26.17 -18.41
N VAL A 246 -15.62 -25.82 -17.21
CA VAL A 246 -15.99 -24.56 -16.56
C VAL A 246 -14.80 -23.58 -16.53
N ASP A 247 -13.71 -23.93 -15.83
CA ASP A 247 -12.64 -22.98 -15.58
C ASP A 247 -11.84 -22.62 -16.85
N LEU A 248 -11.60 -23.62 -17.75
CA LEU A 248 -10.92 -23.35 -19.01
C LEU A 248 -11.83 -22.61 -20.00
N HIS A 249 -13.12 -22.95 -20.04
CA HIS A 249 -14.08 -22.27 -20.94
C HIS A 249 -14.16 -20.79 -20.58
N ARG A 250 -14.32 -20.47 -19.30
CA ARG A 250 -14.37 -19.10 -18.82
C ARG A 250 -13.07 -18.32 -19.10
N ALA A 251 -11.92 -18.94 -18.87
CA ALA A 251 -10.63 -18.32 -19.19
C ALA A 251 -10.48 -18.01 -20.68
N ASN A 252 -11.09 -18.81 -21.54
CA ASN A 252 -11.08 -18.61 -22.99
C ASN A 252 -11.95 -17.42 -23.46
N GLU A 253 -12.74 -16.79 -22.61
CA GLU A 253 -13.42 -15.54 -22.94
C GLU A 253 -12.41 -14.41 -23.13
N MET A 254 -11.28 -14.45 -22.43
CA MET A 254 -10.18 -13.50 -22.59
C MET A 254 -9.37 -13.78 -23.88
N GLU A 255 -9.24 -12.78 -24.75
CA GLU A 255 -8.54 -12.96 -26.04
C GLU A 255 -7.07 -13.34 -25.85
N LEU A 256 -6.36 -12.64 -24.95
CA LEU A 256 -4.95 -12.95 -24.69
C LEU A 256 -4.77 -14.34 -24.08
N PHE A 257 -5.68 -14.81 -23.25
CA PHE A 257 -5.59 -16.15 -22.67
C PHE A 257 -5.55 -17.22 -23.78
N ARG A 258 -6.43 -17.13 -24.78
CA ARG A 258 -6.44 -18.05 -25.94
C ARG A 258 -5.12 -18.08 -26.71
N ARG A 259 -4.38 -16.97 -26.71
CA ARG A 259 -3.04 -16.90 -27.35
C ARG A 259 -1.93 -17.47 -26.45
N LEU A 260 -2.07 -17.36 -25.14
CA LEU A 260 -1.04 -17.75 -24.17
C LEU A 260 -1.16 -19.20 -23.73
N PHE A 261 -2.33 -19.78 -23.77
CA PHE A 261 -2.60 -21.10 -23.23
C PHE A 261 -3.42 -21.94 -24.20
N TYR A 262 -2.90 -23.11 -24.50
CA TYR A 262 -3.60 -24.16 -25.21
C TYR A 262 -3.60 -25.43 -24.38
N TRP A 263 -4.79 -26.03 -24.22
CA TRP A 263 -4.89 -27.30 -23.55
C TRP A 263 -4.48 -28.44 -24.50
N ASP A 264 -3.39 -29.10 -24.17
CA ASP A 264 -2.88 -30.28 -24.87
C ASP A 264 -3.16 -31.52 -24.00
N ASP A 265 -4.06 -32.38 -24.44
CA ASP A 265 -4.46 -33.55 -23.69
C ASP A 265 -3.33 -34.50 -23.41
N GLU A 266 -2.38 -34.68 -24.31
CA GLU A 266 -1.23 -35.56 -24.09
C GLU A 266 -0.23 -34.99 -23.10
N LYS A 267 0.01 -33.69 -23.17
CA LYS A 267 0.90 -32.98 -22.27
C LYS A 267 0.32 -32.91 -20.86
N HIS A 268 -0.97 -32.64 -20.74
CA HIS A 268 -1.65 -32.45 -19.44
C HIS A 268 -2.17 -33.75 -18.80
N LYS A 269 -2.04 -34.90 -19.46
CA LYS A 269 -2.13 -36.23 -18.83
C LYS A 269 -0.94 -36.49 -17.89
N LYS A 270 0.19 -35.81 -18.10
CA LYS A 270 1.38 -35.95 -17.26
C LYS A 270 1.25 -35.19 -15.96
N VAL A 271 2.06 -35.59 -15.01
CA VAL A 271 2.18 -34.91 -13.70
C VAL A 271 2.68 -33.47 -13.94
N THR A 272 1.97 -32.50 -13.40
CA THR A 272 2.29 -31.07 -13.51
C THR A 272 2.22 -30.38 -12.15
N LYS A 273 2.98 -29.28 -12.03
CA LYS A 273 2.92 -28.41 -10.84
C LYS A 273 1.61 -27.62 -10.84
N GLY A 274 1.02 -27.43 -9.68
CA GLY A 274 -0.21 -26.68 -9.53
C GLY A 274 -0.57 -26.45 -8.07
N TYR A 275 -1.82 -26.10 -7.86
CA TYR A 275 -2.39 -25.82 -6.54
C TYR A 275 -3.64 -26.67 -6.35
N LEU A 276 -3.68 -27.40 -5.23
CA LEU A 276 -4.80 -28.24 -4.83
C LEU A 276 -5.60 -27.54 -3.73
N ARG A 277 -6.91 -27.53 -3.87
CA ARG A 277 -7.83 -26.99 -2.85
C ARG A 277 -7.74 -27.83 -1.59
N LYS A 278 -7.57 -27.20 -0.45
CA LYS A 278 -7.59 -27.90 0.85
C LYS A 278 -9.02 -28.37 1.13
N LYS A 279 -9.16 -29.63 1.50
CA LYS A 279 -10.43 -30.11 2.04
C LYS A 279 -10.66 -29.44 3.40
N LYS A 280 -11.89 -28.95 3.61
CA LYS A 280 -12.33 -28.43 4.90
C LYS A 280 -12.32 -29.52 5.95
#